data_d20256996272e3ccd3c2672fd7b4c956
#
_entry.id   d20256996272e3ccd3c2672fd7b4c956
#
_cell.length_a   1.000
_cell.length_b   1.000
_cell.length_c   1.000
_cell.angle_alpha   90.00
_cell.angle_beta   90.00
_cell.angle_gamma   90.00
#
_symmetry.space_group_name_H-M   'P 1'
#
loop_
_entity.id
_entity.type
_entity.pdbx_description
1 polymer ?
#
loop_
_entity_poly.entity_id
_entity_poly.type
_entity_poly.pdbx_seq_one_letter_code
_entity_poly.pdbx_strand_id
1 'polypeptide(L)' 'MALSESVLNSLKDAESSLRNALAFAARCERPIVCHQISKMISDISHISDFDGMLDNIDSHLEELKDKD' A
#
# COMPACT_ATOMS: atom_id res chain seq x y z
N MET A 1 12.51 -6.23 5.99
CA MET A 1 11.51 -6.95 6.80
C MET A 1 10.17 -6.95 6.09
N ALA A 2 9.62 -8.11 5.79
CA ALA A 2 8.36 -8.20 5.08
C ALA A 2 7.17 -7.97 6.02
N LEU A 3 6.10 -7.39 5.50
CA LEU A 3 4.86 -7.27 6.24
C LEU A 3 4.30 -8.65 6.55
N SER A 4 3.68 -8.80 7.71
CA SER A 4 3.03 -10.05 8.05
C SER A 4 1.86 -10.31 7.09
N GLU A 5 1.49 -11.58 6.95
CA GLU A 5 0.37 -11.97 6.11
C GLU A 5 -0.94 -11.32 6.57
N SER A 6 -1.12 -11.22 7.89
CA SER A 6 -2.31 -10.57 8.46
C SER A 6 -2.41 -9.11 8.05
N VAL A 7 -1.28 -8.39 8.08
CA VAL A 7 -1.26 -6.98 7.68
C VAL A 7 -1.52 -6.85 6.18
N LEU A 8 -0.89 -7.68 5.36
CA LEU A 8 -1.11 -7.66 3.92
C LEU A 8 -2.58 -7.92 3.56
N ASN A 9 -3.19 -8.92 4.20
CA ASN A 9 -4.59 -9.23 3.95
C ASN A 9 -5.51 -8.10 4.39
N SER A 10 -5.22 -7.47 5.53
CA SER A 10 -6.00 -6.33 6.01
C SER A 10 -5.88 -5.13 5.07
N LEU A 11 -4.69 -4.89 4.53
CA LEU A 11 -4.49 -3.82 3.55
C LEU A 11 -5.24 -4.09 2.24
N LYS A 12 -5.27 -5.34 1.79
CA LYS A 12 -6.04 -5.72 0.61
C LYS A 12 -7.53 -5.52 0.82
N ASP A 13 -8.03 -5.88 2.00
CA ASP A 13 -9.43 -5.68 2.35
C ASP A 13 -9.77 -4.20 2.40
N ALA A 14 -8.91 -3.39 2.98
CA ALA A 14 -9.08 -1.95 3.04
C ALA A 14 -9.10 -1.34 1.63
N GLU A 15 -8.19 -1.77 0.77
CA GLU A 15 -8.15 -1.30 -0.62
C GLU A 15 -9.43 -1.65 -1.35
N SER A 16 -9.93 -2.87 -1.19
CA SER A 16 -11.19 -3.32 -1.78
C SER A 16 -12.35 -2.45 -1.33
N SER A 17 -12.43 -2.17 -0.02
CA SER A 17 -13.47 -1.32 0.55
C SER A 17 -13.38 0.10 0.01
N LEU A 18 -12.18 0.64 -0.13
CA LEU A 18 -11.98 1.98 -0.69
C LEU A 18 -12.36 2.05 -2.16
N ARG A 19 -12.09 1.01 -2.94
CA ARG A 19 -12.51 0.95 -4.34
C ARG A 19 -14.04 0.94 -4.46
N ASN A 20 -14.72 0.22 -3.57
CA ASN A 20 -16.19 0.24 -3.51
C ASN A 20 -16.70 1.64 -3.15
N ALA A 21 -16.07 2.27 -2.16
CA ALA A 21 -16.44 3.63 -1.76
C ALA A 21 -16.24 4.61 -2.91
N LEU A 22 -15.15 4.45 -3.68
CA LEU A 22 -14.88 5.31 -4.83
C LEU A 22 -15.96 5.14 -5.90
N ALA A 23 -16.40 3.92 -6.15
CA ALA A 23 -17.46 3.65 -7.13
C ALA A 23 -18.77 4.33 -6.74
N PHE A 24 -19.10 4.32 -5.45
CA PHE A 24 -20.30 5.02 -4.95
C PHE A 24 -20.09 6.54 -4.99
N ALA A 25 -18.94 7.02 -4.57
CA ALA A 25 -18.65 8.45 -4.53
C ALA A 25 -18.67 9.06 -5.94
N ALA A 26 -18.22 8.33 -6.95
CA ALA A 26 -18.19 8.79 -8.32
C ALA A 26 -19.60 9.10 -8.87
N ARG A 27 -20.62 8.51 -8.28
CA ARG A 27 -22.02 8.73 -8.71
C ARG A 27 -22.70 9.86 -7.97
N CYS A 28 -22.34 10.09 -6.72
CA CYS A 28 -23.13 10.93 -5.83
C CYS A 28 -22.34 12.07 -5.18
N GLU A 29 -21.02 12.00 -5.16
CA GLU A 29 -20.22 12.92 -4.38
C GLU A 29 -19.46 13.92 -5.25
N ARG A 30 -18.92 14.93 -4.59
CA ARG A 30 -18.10 15.95 -5.26
C ARG A 30 -16.77 15.35 -5.70
N PRO A 31 -16.18 15.88 -6.79
CA PRO A 31 -14.88 15.38 -7.28
C PRO A 31 -13.77 15.33 -6.23
N ILE A 32 -13.79 16.25 -5.26
CA ILE A 32 -12.76 16.25 -4.22
C ILE A 32 -12.82 15.01 -3.34
N VAL A 33 -14.03 14.48 -3.09
CA VAL A 33 -14.19 13.25 -2.32
C VAL A 33 -13.58 12.08 -3.09
N CYS A 34 -13.84 11.99 -4.38
CA CYS A 34 -13.27 10.96 -5.25
C CYS A 34 -11.75 11.06 -5.28
N HIS A 35 -11.21 12.27 -5.35
CA HIS A 35 -9.78 12.50 -5.34
C HIS A 35 -9.14 12.00 -4.04
N GLN A 36 -9.75 12.30 -2.90
CA GLN A 36 -9.23 11.87 -1.60
C GLN A 36 -9.25 10.35 -1.45
N ILE A 37 -10.33 9.70 -1.89
CA ILE A 37 -10.42 8.24 -1.84
C ILE A 37 -9.38 7.61 -2.76
N SER A 38 -9.20 8.14 -3.95
CA SER A 38 -8.17 7.65 -4.88
C SER A 38 -6.78 7.77 -4.29
N LYS A 39 -6.51 8.86 -3.57
CA LYS A 39 -5.24 9.06 -2.90
C LYS A 39 -5.03 8.01 -1.80
N MET A 40 -6.06 7.68 -1.04
CA MET A 40 -5.97 6.64 -0.01
C MET A 40 -5.65 5.28 -0.61
N ILE A 41 -6.26 4.94 -1.74
CA ILE A 41 -5.96 3.69 -2.46
C ILE A 41 -4.50 3.66 -2.89
N SER A 42 -4.02 4.77 -3.44
CA SER A 42 -2.62 4.90 -3.87
C SER A 42 -1.66 4.77 -2.68
N ASP A 43 -2.01 5.38 -1.54
CA ASP A 43 -1.19 5.31 -0.33
C ASP A 43 -1.07 3.87 0.18
N ILE A 44 -2.15 3.09 0.12
CA ILE A 44 -2.11 1.68 0.52
C ILE A 44 -1.20 0.88 -0.41
N SER A 45 -1.28 1.11 -1.72
CA SER A 45 -0.39 0.46 -2.67
C SER A 45 1.07 0.79 -2.40
N HIS A 46 1.34 2.04 -2.04
CA HIS A 46 2.70 2.48 -1.72
C HIS A 46 3.27 1.80 -0.48
N ILE A 47 2.44 1.44 0.49
CA ILE A 47 2.90 0.71 1.68
C ILE A 47 3.52 -0.63 1.28
N SER A 48 2.84 -1.39 0.42
CA SER A 48 3.37 -2.67 -0.05
C SER A 48 4.63 -2.50 -0.89
N ASP A 49 4.64 -1.51 -1.79
CA ASP A 49 5.80 -1.24 -2.63
C ASP A 49 7.01 -0.81 -1.80
N PHE A 50 6.77 0.04 -0.81
CA PHE A 50 7.82 0.53 0.08
C PHE A 50 8.41 -0.61 0.92
N ASP A 51 7.56 -1.52 1.41
CA ASP A 51 8.00 -2.67 2.18
C ASP A 51 8.91 -3.58 1.34
N GLY A 52 8.52 -3.85 0.10
CA GLY A 52 9.36 -4.64 -0.81
C GLY A 52 10.70 -3.99 -1.08
N MET A 53 10.72 -2.67 -1.22
CA MET A 53 11.95 -1.92 -1.40
C MET A 53 12.85 -2.01 -0.17
N LEU A 54 12.29 -1.91 1.03
CA LEU A 54 13.05 -2.04 2.27
C LEU A 54 13.67 -3.43 2.41
N ASP A 55 12.94 -4.48 2.03
CA ASP A 55 13.46 -5.83 2.05
C ASP A 55 14.67 -5.96 1.13
N ASN A 56 14.61 -5.39 -0.05
CA ASN A 56 15.74 -5.41 -0.99
C ASN A 56 16.95 -4.68 -0.43
N ILE A 57 16.74 -3.55 0.23
CA ILE A 57 17.80 -2.78 0.86
C ILE A 57 18.44 -3.59 2.00
N ASP A 58 17.62 -4.19 2.85
CA ASP A 58 18.10 -5.00 3.97
C ASP A 58 18.94 -6.16 3.49
N SER A 59 18.49 -6.89 2.45
CA SER A 59 19.24 -7.99 1.86
C SER A 59 20.58 -7.52 1.32
N HIS A 60 20.58 -6.38 0.66
CA HIS A 60 21.80 -5.80 0.10
C HIS A 60 22.80 -5.40 1.18
N LEU A 61 22.31 -4.83 2.28
CA LEU A 61 23.14 -4.46 3.41
C LEU A 61 23.76 -5.69 4.08
N GLU A 62 23.01 -6.78 4.19
CA GLU A 62 23.55 -8.03 4.73
C GLU A 62 24.67 -8.58 3.87
N GLU A 63 24.53 -8.53 2.55
CA GLU A 63 25.58 -8.94 1.63
C GLU A 63 26.85 -8.12 1.82
N LEU A 64 26.71 -6.83 2.03
CA LEU A 64 27.85 -5.94 2.26
C LEU A 64 28.55 -6.24 3.58
N LYS A 65 27.81 -6.63 4.61
CA LYS A 65 28.37 -7.01 5.90
C LYS A 65 29.18 -8.30 5.80
N ASP A 66 28.71 -9.25 5.01
CA ASP A 66 29.36 -10.54 4.86
C ASP A 66 30.71 -10.44 4.13
N LYS A 67 30.95 -9.35 3.43
CA LYS A 67 32.20 -9.14 2.72
C LYS A 67 33.35 -8.63 3.60
N ASP A 68 33.05 -8.22 4.79
CA ASP A 68 34.06 -7.76 5.74
C ASP A 68 34.54 -8.89 6.62
#